data_e660629b8d21b03487e4e427874f7964
#
_entry.id   e660629b8d21b03487e4e427874f7964
#
_cell.length_a   1.000
_cell.length_b   1.000
_cell.length_c   1.000
_cell.angle_alpha   90.00
_cell.angle_beta   90.00
_cell.angle_gamma   90.00
#
_symmetry.space_group_name_H-M   'P 1'
#
loop_
_entity.id
_entity.type
_entity.pdbx_description
1 polymer ?
#
loop_
_entity_poly.entity_id
_entity_poly.type
_entity_poly.pdbx_seq_one_letter_code
_entity_poly.pdbx_strand_id
1 'polypeptide(L)'
;MKSALLILSLGLAGMIQAQKIHYNLRMTKPQNHYFEVEMQISEFKAGDLTVKMPVWAPGSYLVREFSKNVNLVRAYDEKGAELKVGKTSKNAWKVSAGKAKKVNVQYEVYAFELSVRTSFLDLTHGFVSSSGVFCYLDGHKDKSGTVTVFPYKDFKVITTPLEKATVQTQEERSETFQFPNFDVLVDSPFEIGNQEVFDFTVDETKHTVAMYGSGNYDIDELKVDMARIVKAENNVFGGKNPNKNYTFIVHNVVDGQGGLEHANSTVLSVNRWTYGGGYKDFLSLVAHEYFHLWNVKRIRPIQLGPFNYDEENYTSLLWVMEGFTSYYDELLLVRAGYYTKEEYLRKLQGTLNYVEGSVGARVQPVAHSSYDAWIKGYRPNENSANTTMTYYSRGAILGAYLDAVIIDKFNGTKCLDHFMQYLFEEFYTKKNRGFTEDEFQAALEKFLGQDMDYFFDKYVNGTEIPNYNEVFGKIGVGVTYTGKAVVSFGASLSQDGGNCMVKGVRAGSAAETAGLSVGDEIISVDNMRVNNSALESYVGGLGEGETCKLLIARDELILELEVKMSMYERPAFKLEPNGSAKNKFDYWLRSI
;
A
#
# COMPACT_ATOMS: atom_id res chain seq x y z
N MET A 1 4.54 32.25 -71.41
CA MET A 1 4.54 30.91 -70.85
C MET A 1 4.38 31.08 -69.37
N LYS A 2 3.19 30.84 -68.82
CA LYS A 2 2.86 30.95 -67.39
C LYS A 2 2.86 29.53 -66.80
N SER A 3 3.81 29.22 -65.90
CA SER A 3 3.82 27.99 -65.16
C SER A 3 2.99 28.16 -63.92
N ALA A 4 1.91 27.41 -63.79
CA ALA A 4 1.08 27.33 -62.61
C ALA A 4 1.69 26.30 -61.62
N LEU A 5 2.03 26.75 -60.42
CA LEU A 5 2.49 25.90 -59.32
C LEU A 5 1.24 25.38 -58.60
N LEU A 6 0.99 24.07 -58.70
CA LEU A 6 -0.07 23.38 -58.00
C LEU A 6 0.43 23.03 -56.59
N ILE A 7 -0.04 23.73 -55.57
CA ILE A 7 0.23 23.39 -54.16
C ILE A 7 -0.77 22.30 -53.75
N LEU A 8 -0.27 21.08 -53.61
CA LEU A 8 -1.00 19.95 -53.07
C LEU A 8 -0.98 20.07 -51.52
N SER A 9 -2.07 20.56 -50.92
CA SER A 9 -2.28 20.52 -49.47
C SER A 9 -2.64 19.10 -49.09
N LEU A 10 -1.67 18.33 -48.58
CA LEU A 10 -1.95 17.11 -47.85
C LEU A 10 -2.59 17.50 -46.49
N GLY A 11 -3.91 17.40 -46.44
CA GLY A 11 -4.64 17.39 -45.19
C GLY A 11 -4.23 16.14 -44.37
N LEU A 12 -3.45 16.33 -43.30
CA LEU A 12 -3.37 15.33 -42.23
C LEU A 12 -4.77 15.24 -41.59
N ALA A 13 -5.61 14.35 -42.12
CA ALA A 13 -6.74 13.85 -41.38
C ALA A 13 -6.15 13.01 -40.23
N GLY A 14 -6.03 13.60 -39.03
CA GLY A 14 -5.77 12.84 -37.82
C GLY A 14 -6.86 11.77 -37.76
N MET A 15 -6.49 10.51 -37.93
CA MET A 15 -7.36 9.39 -37.60
C MET A 15 -7.65 9.51 -36.08
N ILE A 16 -8.81 10.08 -35.75
CA ILE A 16 -9.41 9.90 -34.42
C ILE A 16 -9.63 8.40 -34.34
N GLN A 17 -8.75 7.70 -33.62
CA GLN A 17 -8.91 6.28 -33.34
C GLN A 17 -10.21 6.17 -32.55
N ALA A 18 -11.25 5.57 -33.14
CA ALA A 18 -12.54 5.42 -32.52
C ALA A 18 -12.34 4.67 -31.19
N GLN A 19 -12.85 5.25 -30.10
CA GLN A 19 -12.73 4.65 -28.76
C GLN A 19 -13.50 3.34 -28.74
N LYS A 20 -12.86 2.26 -28.29
CA LYS A 20 -13.42 0.90 -28.35
C LYS A 20 -14.22 0.53 -27.12
N ILE A 21 -13.95 1.17 -25.98
CA ILE A 21 -14.62 0.93 -24.70
C ILE A 21 -15.06 2.25 -24.10
N HIS A 22 -16.32 2.34 -23.71
CA HIS A 22 -16.87 3.50 -23.03
C HIS A 22 -17.67 3.06 -21.82
N TYR A 23 -17.45 3.71 -20.67
CA TYR A 23 -18.23 3.48 -19.45
C TYR A 23 -19.09 4.70 -19.14
N ASN A 24 -20.35 4.44 -18.74
CA ASN A 24 -21.19 5.40 -18.04
C ASN A 24 -21.29 4.96 -16.58
N LEU A 25 -20.94 5.85 -15.67
CA LEU A 25 -21.03 5.65 -14.22
C LEU A 25 -22.10 6.58 -13.68
N ARG A 26 -23.17 6.02 -13.10
CA ARG A 26 -24.29 6.76 -12.53
C ARG A 26 -24.46 6.42 -11.05
N MET A 27 -25.03 7.37 -10.30
CA MET A 27 -25.35 7.25 -8.88
C MET A 27 -26.73 7.90 -8.62
N THR A 28 -27.76 7.35 -9.26
CA THR A 28 -29.09 7.95 -9.30
C THR A 28 -29.76 7.96 -7.92
N LYS A 29 -29.47 6.95 -7.09
CA LYS A 29 -30.03 6.75 -5.75
C LYS A 29 -28.91 6.42 -4.74
N PRO A 30 -28.06 7.39 -4.37
CA PRO A 30 -26.88 7.09 -3.53
C PRO A 30 -27.24 6.49 -2.16
N GLN A 31 -28.46 6.72 -1.64
CA GLN A 31 -28.94 6.12 -0.40
C GLN A 31 -29.13 4.60 -0.45
N ASN A 32 -29.10 3.98 -1.64
CA ASN A 32 -29.12 2.52 -1.77
C ASN A 32 -27.74 1.91 -1.97
N HIS A 33 -26.70 2.77 -2.03
CA HIS A 33 -25.29 2.39 -2.12
C HIS A 33 -24.89 1.67 -3.42
N TYR A 34 -25.65 1.86 -4.52
CA TYR A 34 -25.33 1.24 -5.80
C TYR A 34 -24.80 2.25 -6.82
N PHE A 35 -23.62 1.96 -7.36
CA PHE A 35 -23.20 2.53 -8.63
C PHE A 35 -23.86 1.75 -9.78
N GLU A 36 -24.44 2.47 -10.72
CA GLU A 36 -24.98 1.91 -11.95
C GLU A 36 -23.93 2.09 -13.05
N VAL A 37 -23.48 0.99 -13.63
CA VAL A 37 -22.43 0.97 -14.64
C VAL A 37 -22.96 0.42 -15.96
N GLU A 38 -22.67 1.14 -17.03
CA GLU A 38 -22.92 0.72 -18.40
C GLU A 38 -21.58 0.69 -19.15
N MET A 39 -21.16 -0.50 -19.61
CA MET A 39 -19.96 -0.72 -20.39
C MET A 39 -20.35 -0.92 -21.86
N GLN A 40 -20.03 0.03 -22.70
CA GLN A 40 -20.26 -0.03 -24.15
C GLN A 40 -19.00 -0.53 -24.85
N ILE A 41 -19.14 -1.61 -25.62
CA ILE A 41 -18.05 -2.28 -26.33
C ILE A 41 -18.34 -2.20 -27.84
N SER A 42 -17.40 -1.68 -28.60
CA SER A 42 -17.45 -1.62 -30.05
C SER A 42 -16.14 -2.09 -30.68
N GLU A 43 -16.14 -2.39 -31.98
CA GLU A 43 -14.97 -2.84 -32.74
C GLU A 43 -14.32 -4.13 -32.18
N PHE A 44 -15.12 -5.12 -31.84
CA PHE A 44 -14.68 -6.46 -31.46
C PHE A 44 -14.94 -7.47 -32.60
N LYS A 45 -14.29 -8.63 -32.52
CA LYS A 45 -14.55 -9.75 -33.44
C LYS A 45 -15.92 -10.36 -33.12
N ALA A 46 -16.71 -10.69 -34.16
CA ALA A 46 -17.99 -11.39 -33.97
C ALA A 46 -17.80 -12.68 -33.15
N GLY A 47 -18.76 -12.96 -32.27
CA GLY A 47 -18.72 -14.12 -31.38
C GLY A 47 -19.07 -13.77 -29.95
N ASP A 48 -18.69 -14.66 -29.05
CA ASP A 48 -18.92 -14.45 -27.60
C ASP A 48 -17.85 -13.52 -27.02
N LEU A 49 -18.28 -12.67 -26.08
CA LEU A 49 -17.40 -11.80 -25.30
C LEU A 49 -17.34 -12.30 -23.85
N THR A 50 -16.19 -12.13 -23.21
CA THR A 50 -16.05 -12.38 -21.77
C THR A 50 -15.73 -11.06 -21.07
N VAL A 51 -16.60 -10.66 -20.15
CA VAL A 51 -16.45 -9.47 -19.32
C VAL A 51 -16.06 -9.92 -17.91
N LYS A 52 -15.02 -9.32 -17.32
CA LYS A 52 -14.47 -9.74 -16.03
C LYS A 52 -14.35 -8.55 -15.08
N MET A 53 -14.59 -8.79 -13.78
CA MET A 53 -14.27 -7.87 -12.70
C MET A 53 -12.91 -8.26 -12.12
N PRO A 54 -11.97 -7.33 -11.85
CA PRO A 54 -10.78 -7.63 -11.07
C PRO A 54 -11.12 -8.30 -9.74
N VAL A 55 -10.27 -9.21 -9.26
CA VAL A 55 -10.47 -9.85 -7.95
C VAL A 55 -9.68 -9.16 -6.84
N TRP A 56 -8.75 -8.27 -7.19
CA TRP A 56 -7.90 -7.52 -6.27
C TRP A 56 -7.57 -6.12 -6.84
N ALA A 57 -7.01 -5.26 -6.01
CA ALA A 57 -6.55 -3.92 -6.40
C ALA A 57 -5.03 -3.84 -6.31
N PRO A 58 -4.31 -3.32 -7.34
CA PRO A 58 -2.87 -3.06 -7.28
C PRO A 58 -2.52 -2.22 -6.04
N GLY A 59 -1.43 -2.61 -5.35
CA GLY A 59 -1.04 -2.05 -4.04
C GLY A 59 -1.69 -2.75 -2.83
N SER A 60 -2.71 -3.60 -3.05
CA SER A 60 -3.38 -4.33 -1.97
C SER A 60 -3.32 -5.84 -2.21
N TYR A 61 -2.40 -6.51 -1.57
CA TYR A 61 -2.10 -7.94 -1.78
C TYR A 61 -3.11 -8.86 -1.09
N LEU A 62 -4.39 -8.66 -1.41
CA LEU A 62 -5.53 -9.45 -0.93
C LEU A 62 -6.56 -9.65 -2.03
N VAL A 63 -6.96 -10.89 -2.28
CA VAL A 63 -8.12 -11.20 -3.12
C VAL A 63 -9.39 -10.77 -2.38
N ARG A 64 -10.04 -9.72 -2.88
CA ARG A 64 -11.23 -9.09 -2.27
C ARG A 64 -12.54 -9.57 -2.85
N GLU A 65 -12.47 -10.30 -3.99
CA GLU A 65 -13.64 -10.85 -4.67
C GLU A 65 -14.71 -9.78 -4.97
N PHE A 66 -14.31 -8.64 -5.52
CA PHE A 66 -15.19 -7.50 -5.79
C PHE A 66 -16.49 -7.87 -6.52
N SER A 67 -16.46 -8.93 -7.34
CA SER A 67 -17.63 -9.45 -8.05
C SER A 67 -18.78 -9.94 -7.15
N LYS A 68 -18.55 -10.11 -5.84
CA LYS A 68 -19.61 -10.39 -4.86
C LYS A 68 -20.62 -9.24 -4.75
N ASN A 69 -20.17 -8.03 -5.07
CA ASN A 69 -20.95 -6.80 -5.01
C ASN A 69 -21.67 -6.48 -6.33
N VAL A 70 -21.43 -7.26 -7.39
CA VAL A 70 -22.02 -7.03 -8.71
C VAL A 70 -23.37 -7.70 -8.85
N ASN A 71 -24.38 -6.92 -9.23
CA ASN A 71 -25.75 -7.37 -9.43
C ASN A 71 -26.27 -7.04 -10.83
N LEU A 72 -27.37 -7.67 -11.22
CA LEU A 72 -28.19 -7.36 -12.39
C LEU A 72 -27.41 -7.26 -13.73
N VAL A 73 -26.45 -8.18 -13.95
CA VAL A 73 -25.66 -8.17 -15.19
C VAL A 73 -26.54 -8.55 -16.37
N ARG A 74 -26.72 -7.60 -17.29
CA ARG A 74 -27.47 -7.74 -18.56
C ARG A 74 -26.65 -7.22 -19.72
N ALA A 75 -26.95 -7.68 -20.91
CA ALA A 75 -26.28 -7.19 -22.11
C ALA A 75 -27.29 -6.98 -23.24
N TYR A 76 -27.03 -5.98 -24.06
CA TYR A 76 -27.89 -5.62 -25.19
C TYR A 76 -27.04 -5.37 -26.43
N ASP A 77 -27.60 -5.63 -27.61
CA ASP A 77 -26.99 -5.28 -28.90
C ASP A 77 -27.24 -3.80 -29.27
N GLU A 78 -26.73 -3.36 -30.42
CA GLU A 78 -26.90 -2.01 -30.93
C GLU A 78 -28.35 -1.62 -31.25
N LYS A 79 -29.28 -2.57 -31.26
CA LYS A 79 -30.72 -2.34 -31.48
C LYS A 79 -31.53 -2.40 -30.19
N GLY A 80 -30.87 -2.62 -29.07
CA GLY A 80 -31.50 -2.79 -27.77
C GLY A 80 -32.10 -4.18 -27.51
N ALA A 81 -31.79 -5.17 -28.38
CA ALA A 81 -32.20 -6.56 -28.13
C ALA A 81 -31.32 -7.17 -27.03
N GLU A 82 -31.95 -7.83 -26.06
CA GLU A 82 -31.26 -8.48 -24.95
C GLU A 82 -30.45 -9.69 -25.45
N LEU A 83 -29.20 -9.75 -25.00
CA LEU A 83 -28.26 -10.83 -25.31
C LEU A 83 -28.16 -11.78 -24.12
N LYS A 84 -27.95 -13.08 -24.39
CA LYS A 84 -27.76 -14.07 -23.34
C LYS A 84 -26.46 -13.81 -22.59
N VAL A 85 -26.57 -13.68 -21.26
CA VAL A 85 -25.44 -13.57 -20.34
C VAL A 85 -25.39 -14.79 -19.42
N GLY A 86 -24.21 -15.36 -19.23
CA GLY A 86 -23.99 -16.48 -18.31
C GLY A 86 -22.74 -16.29 -17.47
N LYS A 87 -22.82 -16.47 -16.16
CA LYS A 87 -21.66 -16.43 -15.27
C LYS A 87 -20.79 -17.67 -15.48
N THR A 88 -19.50 -17.51 -15.75
CA THR A 88 -18.57 -18.61 -16.09
C THR A 88 -17.53 -18.87 -15.01
N SER A 89 -17.23 -17.87 -14.18
CA SER A 89 -16.40 -17.99 -12.98
C SER A 89 -16.87 -17.01 -11.91
N LYS A 90 -16.20 -16.96 -10.75
CA LYS A 90 -16.55 -16.01 -9.68
C LYS A 90 -16.59 -14.56 -10.15
N ASN A 91 -15.74 -14.19 -11.12
CA ASN A 91 -15.54 -12.81 -11.57
C ASN A 91 -15.80 -12.59 -13.07
N ALA A 92 -16.34 -13.58 -13.80
CA ALA A 92 -16.49 -13.53 -15.25
C ALA A 92 -17.90 -13.82 -15.73
N TRP A 93 -18.35 -13.07 -16.75
CA TRP A 93 -19.62 -13.24 -17.44
C TRP A 93 -19.38 -13.35 -18.94
N LYS A 94 -19.96 -14.39 -19.52
CA LYS A 94 -19.94 -14.64 -20.97
C LYS A 94 -21.18 -14.03 -21.61
N VAL A 95 -21.01 -13.16 -22.59
CA VAL A 95 -22.07 -12.53 -23.38
C VAL A 95 -22.09 -13.16 -24.76
N SER A 96 -23.22 -13.74 -25.15
CA SER A 96 -23.42 -14.34 -26.49
C SER A 96 -23.74 -13.24 -27.50
N ALA A 97 -22.71 -12.51 -27.95
CA ALA A 97 -22.88 -11.33 -28.83
C ALA A 97 -23.18 -11.68 -30.29
N GLY A 98 -22.87 -12.92 -30.75
CA GLY A 98 -23.22 -13.38 -32.09
C GLY A 98 -22.65 -12.47 -33.19
N LYS A 99 -23.53 -11.79 -33.94
CA LYS A 99 -23.21 -10.85 -35.03
C LYS A 99 -23.37 -9.37 -34.63
N ALA A 100 -23.61 -9.08 -33.34
CA ALA A 100 -23.72 -7.71 -32.86
C ALA A 100 -22.45 -6.91 -33.18
N LYS A 101 -22.61 -5.65 -33.55
CA LYS A 101 -21.49 -4.73 -33.84
C LYS A 101 -21.10 -3.91 -32.61
N LYS A 102 -22.05 -3.71 -31.70
CA LYS A 102 -21.87 -3.08 -30.39
C LYS A 102 -22.58 -3.94 -29.35
N VAL A 103 -21.98 -4.00 -28.17
CA VAL A 103 -22.57 -4.63 -27.00
C VAL A 103 -22.56 -3.63 -25.87
N ASN A 104 -23.70 -3.51 -25.20
CA ASN A 104 -23.88 -2.70 -24.02
C ASN A 104 -24.11 -3.62 -22.82
N VAL A 105 -23.14 -3.69 -21.90
CA VAL A 105 -23.22 -4.48 -20.67
C VAL A 105 -23.60 -3.55 -19.52
N GLN A 106 -24.71 -3.83 -18.85
CA GLN A 106 -25.22 -3.07 -17.70
C GLN A 106 -25.13 -3.92 -16.45
N TYR A 107 -24.69 -3.30 -15.35
CA TYR A 107 -24.62 -3.93 -14.03
C TYR A 107 -24.65 -2.87 -12.93
N GLU A 108 -24.95 -3.32 -11.73
CA GLU A 108 -24.91 -2.50 -10.51
C GLU A 108 -23.82 -3.02 -9.58
N VAL A 109 -23.16 -2.10 -8.86
CA VAL A 109 -22.13 -2.42 -7.87
C VAL A 109 -22.51 -1.85 -6.53
N TYR A 110 -22.72 -2.71 -5.54
CA TYR A 110 -22.93 -2.29 -4.16
C TYR A 110 -21.63 -1.76 -3.55
N ALA A 111 -21.66 -0.58 -2.96
CA ALA A 111 -20.49 0.17 -2.51
C ALA A 111 -20.78 0.83 -1.16
N PHE A 112 -20.52 0.12 -0.06
CA PHE A 112 -20.73 0.63 1.30
C PHE A 112 -19.61 0.21 2.26
N GLU A 113 -18.38 0.24 1.77
CA GLU A 113 -17.18 0.02 2.57
C GLU A 113 -16.17 1.12 2.23
N LEU A 114 -16.09 2.17 3.08
CA LEU A 114 -15.14 3.26 2.87
C LEU A 114 -13.75 2.84 3.35
N SER A 115 -12.88 2.59 2.39
CA SER A 115 -11.45 2.41 2.60
C SER A 115 -10.68 2.86 1.37
N VAL A 116 -9.37 3.00 1.46
CA VAL A 116 -8.52 3.34 0.30
C VAL A 116 -8.56 2.26 -0.81
N ARG A 117 -9.14 1.08 -0.55
CA ARG A 117 -9.11 -0.11 -1.43
C ARG A 117 -10.47 -0.56 -1.91
N THR A 118 -11.55 -0.03 -1.34
CA THR A 118 -12.95 -0.41 -1.62
C THR A 118 -13.76 0.81 -2.00
N SER A 119 -14.94 0.61 -2.59
CA SER A 119 -15.79 1.71 -3.04
C SER A 119 -16.90 2.02 -2.05
N PHE A 120 -17.29 3.28 -2.01
CA PHE A 120 -18.34 3.78 -1.12
C PHE A 120 -19.29 4.74 -1.84
N LEU A 121 -20.56 4.67 -1.51
CA LEU A 121 -21.56 5.60 -2.00
C LEU A 121 -22.67 5.79 -0.96
N ASP A 122 -22.93 7.03 -0.59
CA ASP A 122 -24.11 7.43 0.16
C ASP A 122 -24.56 8.85 -0.22
N LEU A 123 -25.43 9.49 0.56
CA LEU A 123 -25.90 10.85 0.29
C LEU A 123 -24.83 11.94 0.53
N THR A 124 -23.68 11.60 1.07
CA THR A 124 -22.60 12.55 1.37
C THR A 124 -21.56 12.60 0.26
N HIS A 125 -21.20 11.44 -0.32
CA HIS A 125 -20.26 11.34 -1.43
C HIS A 125 -20.29 9.96 -2.10
N GLY A 126 -19.59 9.85 -3.24
CA GLY A 126 -19.22 8.59 -3.88
C GLY A 126 -17.71 8.49 -4.03
N PHE A 127 -17.12 7.42 -3.51
CA PHE A 127 -15.73 7.05 -3.77
C PHE A 127 -15.66 5.78 -4.61
N VAL A 128 -14.90 5.84 -5.71
CA VAL A 128 -14.70 4.72 -6.63
C VAL A 128 -13.26 4.26 -6.57
N SER A 129 -13.02 3.10 -5.97
CA SER A 129 -11.84 2.28 -6.21
C SER A 129 -12.09 1.50 -7.50
N SER A 130 -11.46 1.93 -8.59
CA SER A 130 -11.82 1.53 -9.95
C SER A 130 -11.75 0.01 -10.20
N SER A 131 -10.85 -0.71 -9.51
CA SER A 131 -10.75 -2.17 -9.57
C SER A 131 -12.01 -2.89 -9.06
N GLY A 132 -12.78 -2.25 -8.17
CA GLY A 132 -14.01 -2.80 -7.61
C GLY A 132 -15.29 -2.40 -8.34
N VAL A 133 -15.20 -1.54 -9.38
CA VAL A 133 -16.37 -0.98 -10.07
C VAL A 133 -16.35 -1.27 -11.57
N PHE A 134 -15.19 -1.18 -12.23
CA PHE A 134 -15.12 -1.34 -13.68
C PHE A 134 -14.74 -2.75 -14.08
N CYS A 135 -15.62 -3.41 -14.85
CA CYS A 135 -15.29 -4.65 -15.55
C CYS A 135 -14.40 -4.37 -16.76
N TYR A 136 -13.59 -5.33 -17.15
CA TYR A 136 -12.80 -5.28 -18.39
C TYR A 136 -13.23 -6.34 -19.40
N LEU A 137 -12.93 -6.10 -20.66
CA LEU A 137 -13.10 -7.09 -21.72
C LEU A 137 -11.85 -7.96 -21.80
N ASP A 138 -12.02 -9.26 -21.59
CA ASP A 138 -10.94 -10.24 -21.65
C ASP A 138 -10.19 -10.18 -22.99
N GLY A 139 -8.84 -10.20 -22.93
CA GLY A 139 -7.98 -10.06 -24.11
C GLY A 139 -7.90 -8.65 -24.69
N HIS A 140 -8.50 -7.61 -24.04
CA HIS A 140 -8.56 -6.23 -24.55
C HIS A 140 -8.18 -5.17 -23.50
N LYS A 141 -7.40 -5.53 -22.49
CA LYS A 141 -6.93 -4.58 -21.46
C LYS A 141 -6.04 -3.45 -22.02
N ASP A 142 -5.41 -3.69 -23.18
CA ASP A 142 -4.57 -2.72 -23.92
C ASP A 142 -5.36 -1.62 -24.61
N LYS A 143 -6.67 -1.68 -24.66
CA LYS A 143 -7.50 -0.71 -25.39
C LYS A 143 -7.79 0.54 -24.58
N SER A 144 -7.70 1.69 -25.29
CA SER A 144 -8.11 2.98 -24.75
C SER A 144 -9.64 3.08 -24.66
N GLY A 145 -10.09 3.98 -23.81
CA GLY A 145 -11.51 4.23 -23.63
C GLY A 145 -11.79 5.54 -22.90
N THR A 146 -13.07 5.68 -22.53
CA THR A 146 -13.55 6.83 -21.75
C THR A 146 -14.49 6.39 -20.64
N VAL A 147 -14.57 7.21 -19.59
CA VAL A 147 -15.56 7.11 -18.51
C VAL A 147 -16.34 8.42 -18.47
N THR A 148 -17.65 8.35 -18.62
CA THR A 148 -18.55 9.49 -18.32
C THR A 148 -19.14 9.27 -16.95
N VAL A 149 -18.91 10.21 -16.04
CA VAL A 149 -19.45 10.22 -14.69
C VAL A 149 -20.66 11.13 -14.66
N PHE A 150 -21.79 10.59 -14.18
CA PHE A 150 -23.06 11.32 -13.96
C PHE A 150 -23.27 11.42 -12.45
N PRO A 151 -22.80 12.51 -11.82
CA PRO A 151 -22.89 12.66 -10.37
C PRO A 151 -24.35 12.78 -9.90
N TYR A 152 -24.59 12.39 -8.66
CA TYR A 152 -25.87 12.71 -8.01
C TYR A 152 -26.08 14.24 -7.99
N LYS A 153 -27.34 14.66 -8.06
CA LYS A 153 -27.72 16.08 -8.22
C LYS A 153 -27.09 17.06 -7.21
N ASP A 154 -26.78 16.58 -6.01
CA ASP A 154 -26.21 17.38 -4.93
C ASP A 154 -24.67 17.30 -4.85
N PHE A 155 -24.02 16.44 -5.66
CA PHE A 155 -22.57 16.33 -5.78
C PHE A 155 -22.07 17.30 -6.86
N LYS A 156 -21.12 18.15 -6.51
CA LYS A 156 -20.67 19.27 -7.34
C LYS A 156 -19.28 19.09 -7.94
N VAL A 157 -18.49 18.22 -7.34
CA VAL A 157 -17.06 18.07 -7.66
C VAL A 157 -16.77 16.61 -8.01
N ILE A 158 -16.05 16.40 -9.10
CA ILE A 158 -15.47 15.12 -9.49
C ILE A 158 -13.97 15.30 -9.48
N THR A 159 -13.26 14.55 -8.66
CA THR A 159 -11.80 14.53 -8.61
C THR A 159 -11.29 13.16 -9.02
N THR A 160 -10.40 13.12 -10.00
CA THR A 160 -9.73 11.91 -10.50
C THR A 160 -8.40 12.31 -11.16
N PRO A 161 -7.38 11.45 -11.19
CA PRO A 161 -6.14 11.72 -11.92
C PRO A 161 -6.28 11.59 -13.43
N LEU A 162 -7.41 11.09 -13.95
CA LEU A 162 -7.63 10.96 -15.40
C LEU A 162 -7.81 12.33 -16.06
N GLU A 163 -7.30 12.44 -17.27
CA GLU A 163 -7.51 13.63 -18.08
C GLU A 163 -8.95 13.74 -18.60
N LYS A 164 -9.50 14.96 -18.60
CA LYS A 164 -10.80 15.22 -19.23
C LYS A 164 -10.70 14.97 -20.74
N ALA A 165 -11.68 14.25 -21.27
CA ALA A 165 -11.79 14.03 -22.70
C ALA A 165 -12.14 15.34 -23.42
N THR A 166 -11.66 15.49 -24.65
CA THR A 166 -11.99 16.66 -25.49
C THR A 166 -13.46 16.71 -25.93
N VAL A 167 -14.06 15.52 -26.06
CA VAL A 167 -15.50 15.39 -26.38
C VAL A 167 -16.25 15.22 -25.06
N GLN A 168 -17.10 16.16 -24.74
CA GLN A 168 -17.97 16.13 -23.58
C GLN A 168 -19.38 15.67 -23.97
N THR A 169 -20.07 15.04 -23.04
CA THR A 169 -21.49 14.72 -23.21
C THR A 169 -22.34 15.99 -23.14
N GLN A 170 -23.56 15.92 -23.70
CA GLN A 170 -24.53 17.02 -23.62
C GLN A 170 -25.42 16.96 -22.36
N GLU A 171 -25.31 15.90 -21.55
CA GLU A 171 -26.07 15.81 -20.30
C GLU A 171 -25.47 16.77 -19.25
N GLU A 172 -26.33 17.56 -18.61
CA GLU A 172 -25.93 18.52 -17.60
C GLU A 172 -25.14 17.85 -16.46
N ARG A 173 -24.06 18.51 -16.01
CA ARG A 173 -23.20 18.14 -14.88
C ARG A 173 -22.40 16.86 -15.07
N SER A 174 -22.47 16.17 -16.20
CA SER A 174 -21.62 15.02 -16.44
C SER A 174 -20.25 15.44 -16.97
N GLU A 175 -19.23 14.68 -16.61
CA GLU A 175 -17.88 14.88 -17.10
C GLU A 175 -17.34 13.58 -17.69
N THR A 176 -16.65 13.68 -18.82
CA THR A 176 -16.03 12.53 -19.50
C THR A 176 -14.52 12.60 -19.36
N PHE A 177 -13.93 11.49 -18.95
CA PHE A 177 -12.50 11.29 -18.75
C PHE A 177 -11.99 10.22 -19.71
N GLN A 178 -10.71 10.30 -20.11
CA GLN A 178 -10.08 9.36 -21.03
C GLN A 178 -9.00 8.53 -20.33
N PHE A 179 -8.85 7.28 -20.76
CA PHE A 179 -7.78 6.40 -20.31
C PHE A 179 -7.12 5.68 -21.50
N PRO A 180 -5.79 5.48 -21.50
CA PRO A 180 -5.07 4.83 -22.61
C PRO A 180 -5.23 3.30 -22.63
N ASN A 181 -5.47 2.68 -21.47
CA ASN A 181 -5.65 1.23 -21.30
C ASN A 181 -6.35 0.94 -19.96
N PHE A 182 -6.74 -0.30 -19.74
CA PHE A 182 -7.45 -0.70 -18.52
C PHE A 182 -6.60 -0.57 -17.26
N ASP A 183 -5.29 -0.81 -17.33
CA ASP A 183 -4.39 -0.69 -16.17
C ASP A 183 -4.40 0.75 -15.62
N VAL A 184 -4.42 1.77 -16.49
CA VAL A 184 -4.55 3.17 -16.08
C VAL A 184 -5.93 3.47 -15.50
N LEU A 185 -7.01 2.90 -16.05
CA LEU A 185 -8.35 3.07 -15.47
C LEU A 185 -8.43 2.50 -14.06
N VAL A 186 -7.93 1.28 -13.87
CA VAL A 186 -7.92 0.61 -12.56
C VAL A 186 -7.10 1.38 -11.53
N ASP A 187 -6.01 1.99 -11.97
CA ASP A 187 -5.08 2.79 -11.16
C ASP A 187 -5.55 4.26 -10.99
N SER A 188 -6.80 4.57 -11.33
CA SER A 188 -7.38 5.90 -11.25
C SER A 188 -8.64 5.91 -10.40
N PRO A 189 -8.57 6.33 -9.13
CA PRO A 189 -9.73 6.50 -8.26
C PRO A 189 -10.56 7.73 -8.65
N PHE A 190 -11.82 7.76 -8.18
CA PHE A 190 -12.69 8.93 -8.29
C PHE A 190 -13.25 9.29 -6.91
N GLU A 191 -13.15 10.56 -6.54
CA GLU A 191 -13.88 11.16 -5.44
C GLU A 191 -14.94 12.09 -6.01
N ILE A 192 -16.21 11.85 -5.68
CA ILE A 192 -17.37 12.50 -6.27
C ILE A 192 -18.28 13.00 -5.16
N GLY A 193 -18.33 14.30 -4.94
CA GLY A 193 -19.09 14.83 -3.81
C GLY A 193 -19.02 16.35 -3.70
N ASN A 194 -18.80 16.82 -2.49
CA ASN A 194 -18.60 18.22 -2.16
C ASN A 194 -17.27 18.41 -1.38
N GLN A 195 -16.26 17.61 -1.72
CA GLN A 195 -14.93 17.68 -1.15
C GLN A 195 -14.31 19.06 -1.39
N GLU A 196 -13.52 19.51 -0.41
CA GLU A 196 -12.72 20.72 -0.56
C GLU A 196 -11.49 20.42 -1.42
N VAL A 197 -11.21 21.26 -2.41
CA VAL A 197 -10.12 21.04 -3.36
C VAL A 197 -9.19 22.24 -3.37
N PHE A 198 -7.89 21.98 -3.26
CA PHE A 198 -6.85 22.98 -3.43
C PHE A 198 -5.67 22.44 -4.24
N ASP A 199 -4.88 23.35 -4.80
CA ASP A 199 -3.72 23.00 -5.62
C ASP A 199 -2.44 23.62 -5.04
N PHE A 200 -1.31 22.93 -5.31
CA PHE A 200 0.03 23.50 -5.18
C PHE A 200 0.92 22.99 -6.33
N THR A 201 2.06 23.62 -6.57
CA THR A 201 2.98 23.23 -7.65
C THR A 201 4.38 23.06 -7.08
N VAL A 202 5.04 21.96 -7.43
CA VAL A 202 6.44 21.70 -7.13
C VAL A 202 7.17 21.41 -8.43
N ASP A 203 8.23 22.16 -8.68
CA ASP A 203 8.92 22.17 -9.96
C ASP A 203 7.89 22.43 -11.11
N GLU A 204 7.72 21.51 -12.05
CA GLU A 204 6.75 21.65 -13.16
C GLU A 204 5.49 20.80 -12.95
N THR A 205 5.37 20.10 -11.83
CA THR A 205 4.25 19.21 -11.54
C THR A 205 3.19 19.91 -10.71
N LYS A 206 1.96 19.94 -11.23
CA LYS A 206 0.79 20.41 -10.50
C LYS A 206 0.25 19.29 -9.61
N HIS A 207 -0.01 19.62 -8.34
CA HIS A 207 -0.62 18.71 -7.36
C HIS A 207 -2.00 19.24 -6.99
N THR A 208 -3.01 18.37 -7.11
CA THR A 208 -4.38 18.64 -6.67
C THR A 208 -4.67 17.81 -5.43
N VAL A 209 -5.20 18.43 -4.38
CA VAL A 209 -5.58 17.75 -3.15
C VAL A 209 -7.09 17.88 -2.95
N ALA A 210 -7.77 16.74 -2.83
CA ALA A 210 -9.20 16.66 -2.57
C ALA A 210 -9.43 16.13 -1.15
N MET A 211 -9.97 16.97 -0.26
CA MET A 211 -10.23 16.67 1.14
C MET A 211 -11.70 16.30 1.33
N TYR A 212 -12.00 15.03 1.52
CA TYR A 212 -13.33 14.59 1.95
C TYR A 212 -13.41 14.55 3.47
N GLY A 213 -14.50 15.06 4.02
CA GLY A 213 -14.77 15.08 5.46
C GLY A 213 -14.08 16.24 6.19
N SER A 214 -14.73 16.75 7.22
CA SER A 214 -14.17 17.81 8.06
C SER A 214 -13.07 17.27 8.97
N GLY A 215 -12.08 18.09 9.28
CA GLY A 215 -10.98 17.82 10.19
C GLY A 215 -10.42 19.10 10.81
N ASN A 216 -9.34 18.95 11.57
CA ASN A 216 -8.62 20.08 12.18
C ASN A 216 -7.41 20.51 11.32
N TYR A 217 -7.47 20.33 10.01
CA TYR A 217 -6.41 20.72 9.09
C TYR A 217 -6.46 22.21 8.76
N ASP A 218 -5.29 22.77 8.42
CA ASP A 218 -5.12 24.08 7.82
C ASP A 218 -4.60 23.92 6.39
N ILE A 219 -5.35 24.45 5.40
CA ILE A 219 -5.01 24.29 3.99
C ILE A 219 -3.72 25.00 3.62
N ASP A 220 -3.43 26.16 4.18
CA ASP A 220 -2.24 26.91 3.85
C ASP A 220 -0.99 26.24 4.44
N GLU A 221 -1.10 25.64 5.62
CA GLU A 221 -0.06 24.78 6.19
C GLU A 221 0.16 23.53 5.33
N LEU A 222 -0.92 22.82 4.95
CA LEU A 222 -0.83 21.62 4.12
C LEU A 222 -0.17 21.89 2.76
N LYS A 223 -0.49 23.01 2.09
CA LYS A 223 0.15 23.39 0.82
C LYS A 223 1.66 23.52 0.94
N VAL A 224 2.13 24.15 2.01
CA VAL A 224 3.55 24.37 2.26
C VAL A 224 4.24 23.05 2.58
N ASP A 225 3.64 22.27 3.46
CA ASP A 225 4.29 21.08 4.02
C ASP A 225 4.29 19.90 3.03
N MET A 226 3.19 19.67 2.34
CA MET A 226 3.14 18.67 1.27
C MET A 226 4.10 19.05 0.12
N ALA A 227 4.22 20.35 -0.22
CA ALA A 227 5.18 20.78 -1.23
C ALA A 227 6.64 20.53 -0.81
N ARG A 228 6.97 20.66 0.47
CA ARG A 228 8.32 20.32 0.99
C ARG A 228 8.61 18.82 0.90
N ILE A 229 7.64 17.98 1.26
CA ILE A 229 7.78 16.52 1.14
C ILE A 229 7.99 16.14 -0.34
N VAL A 230 7.11 16.58 -1.22
CA VAL A 230 7.23 16.35 -2.66
C VAL A 230 8.58 16.82 -3.21
N LYS A 231 9.09 17.97 -2.76
CA LYS A 231 10.41 18.47 -3.20
C LYS A 231 11.53 17.55 -2.72
N ALA A 232 11.48 17.09 -1.47
CA ALA A 232 12.47 16.15 -0.94
C ALA A 232 12.50 14.84 -1.73
N GLU A 233 11.33 14.33 -2.13
CA GLU A 233 11.21 13.13 -2.94
C GLU A 233 11.69 13.30 -4.37
N ASN A 234 11.29 14.39 -5.05
CA ASN A 234 11.81 14.71 -6.38
C ASN A 234 13.35 14.75 -6.38
N ASN A 235 13.96 15.26 -5.30
CA ASN A 235 15.42 15.33 -5.18
C ASN A 235 16.08 13.95 -5.07
N VAL A 236 15.40 12.92 -4.52
CA VAL A 236 15.88 11.52 -4.56
C VAL A 236 16.12 11.08 -6.01
N PHE A 237 15.28 11.52 -6.93
CA PHE A 237 15.35 11.17 -8.35
C PHE A 237 15.96 12.30 -9.22
N GLY A 238 16.83 13.13 -8.64
CA GLY A 238 17.54 14.20 -9.35
C GLY A 238 16.66 15.37 -9.78
N GLY A 239 15.59 15.65 -9.05
CA GLY A 239 14.66 16.75 -9.31
C GLY A 239 13.67 16.48 -10.44
N LYS A 240 13.57 15.24 -10.92
CA LYS A 240 12.70 14.87 -12.04
C LYS A 240 11.46 14.13 -11.55
N ASN A 241 10.28 14.67 -11.86
CA ASN A 241 9.01 13.99 -11.67
C ASN A 241 8.52 13.43 -13.01
N PRO A 242 8.13 12.15 -13.10
CA PRO A 242 7.61 11.59 -14.34
C PRO A 242 6.18 12.04 -14.67
N ASN A 243 5.48 12.66 -13.71
CA ASN A 243 4.11 13.13 -13.87
C ASN A 243 4.06 14.65 -14.10
N LYS A 244 3.13 15.10 -14.95
CA LYS A 244 2.77 16.52 -15.08
C LYS A 244 1.73 16.96 -14.05
N ASN A 245 0.87 16.04 -13.65
CA ASN A 245 -0.18 16.24 -12.66
C ASN A 245 -0.17 15.07 -11.68
N TYR A 246 -0.46 15.34 -10.41
CA TYR A 246 -0.63 14.35 -9.37
C TYR A 246 -1.83 14.71 -8.49
N THR A 247 -2.61 13.71 -8.05
CA THR A 247 -3.82 13.93 -7.26
C THR A 247 -3.73 13.21 -5.93
N PHE A 248 -3.91 13.93 -4.83
CA PHE A 248 -4.15 13.36 -3.51
C PHE A 248 -5.65 13.37 -3.23
N ILE A 249 -6.22 12.22 -2.85
CA ILE A 249 -7.57 12.11 -2.31
C ILE A 249 -7.43 11.76 -0.84
N VAL A 250 -7.93 12.59 0.05
CA VAL A 250 -7.79 12.43 1.50
C VAL A 250 -9.16 12.25 2.14
N HIS A 251 -9.37 11.11 2.77
CA HIS A 251 -10.57 10.80 3.55
C HIS A 251 -10.30 11.08 5.03
N ASN A 252 -10.93 12.12 5.56
CA ASN A 252 -10.89 12.49 6.98
C ASN A 252 -12.05 11.79 7.70
N VAL A 253 -11.77 10.68 8.36
CA VAL A 253 -12.77 9.81 9.02
C VAL A 253 -12.44 9.62 10.50
N VAL A 254 -13.24 8.85 11.24
CA VAL A 254 -12.98 8.60 12.67
C VAL A 254 -11.86 7.58 12.84
N ASP A 255 -11.92 6.47 12.10
CA ASP A 255 -10.98 5.33 12.22
C ASP A 255 -10.14 5.16 10.95
N GLY A 256 -9.72 6.29 10.33
CA GLY A 256 -8.90 6.28 9.13
C GLY A 256 -7.45 5.94 9.43
N GLN A 257 -6.87 5.02 8.65
CA GLN A 257 -5.44 4.72 8.68
C GLN A 257 -4.97 4.09 7.38
N GLY A 258 -3.89 4.63 6.81
CA GLY A 258 -3.17 4.10 5.66
C GLY A 258 -3.51 4.78 4.34
N GLY A 259 -2.84 4.33 3.30
CA GLY A 259 -2.98 4.83 1.96
C GLY A 259 -3.06 3.72 0.91
N LEU A 260 -3.22 4.14 -0.33
CA LEU A 260 -3.08 3.31 -1.51
C LEU A 260 -2.50 4.15 -2.64
N GLU A 261 -1.36 3.71 -3.09
CA GLU A 261 -0.57 4.36 -4.12
C GLU A 261 -1.11 4.08 -5.54
N HIS A 262 -0.99 5.10 -6.40
CA HIS A 262 -1.28 5.03 -7.83
C HIS A 262 -0.16 5.74 -8.64
N ALA A 263 -0.10 5.51 -9.95
CA ALA A 263 0.98 6.05 -10.78
C ALA A 263 1.03 7.59 -10.82
N ASN A 264 -0.12 8.25 -10.68
CA ASN A 264 -0.27 9.71 -10.69
C ASN A 264 -1.29 10.22 -9.66
N SER A 265 -1.58 9.41 -8.66
CA SER A 265 -2.42 9.81 -7.52
C SER A 265 -2.16 8.92 -6.30
N THR A 266 -2.74 9.28 -5.19
CA THR A 266 -2.88 8.41 -4.01
C THR A 266 -4.19 8.68 -3.28
N VAL A 267 -4.68 7.66 -2.58
CA VAL A 267 -5.81 7.80 -1.65
C VAL A 267 -5.28 7.61 -0.23
N LEU A 268 -5.51 8.58 0.63
CA LEU A 268 -5.13 8.58 2.04
C LEU A 268 -6.41 8.49 2.89
N SER A 269 -6.42 7.64 3.90
CA SER A 269 -7.47 7.58 4.91
C SER A 269 -6.88 7.85 6.28
N VAL A 270 -7.30 8.93 6.93
CA VAL A 270 -6.69 9.41 8.17
C VAL A 270 -7.75 9.76 9.22
N ASN A 271 -7.37 9.68 10.49
CA ASN A 271 -8.22 10.22 11.54
C ASN A 271 -8.31 11.74 11.36
N ARG A 272 -9.54 12.27 11.34
CA ARG A 272 -9.82 13.70 11.09
C ARG A 272 -9.15 14.68 12.07
N TRP A 273 -8.64 14.19 13.19
CA TRP A 273 -7.96 14.99 14.22
C TRP A 273 -6.43 14.83 14.19
N THR A 274 -5.89 14.15 13.17
CA THR A 274 -4.45 13.85 13.06
C THR A 274 -3.58 15.11 12.86
N TYR A 275 -4.16 16.19 12.37
CA TYR A 275 -3.43 17.42 12.00
C TYR A 275 -2.92 18.26 13.19
N GLY A 276 -3.20 17.81 14.43
CA GLY A 276 -2.57 18.29 15.65
C GLY A 276 -1.40 17.39 16.07
N GLY A 277 -1.57 16.63 17.15
CA GLY A 277 -0.50 15.80 17.74
C GLY A 277 0.04 14.68 16.83
N GLY A 278 -0.73 14.21 15.84
CA GLY A 278 -0.33 13.19 14.86
C GLY A 278 0.17 13.74 13.51
N TYR A 279 0.44 15.04 13.41
CA TYR A 279 0.71 15.69 12.12
C TYR A 279 1.96 15.13 11.41
N LYS A 280 3.02 14.82 12.14
CA LYS A 280 4.21 14.22 11.54
C LYS A 280 3.95 12.82 10.99
N ASP A 281 3.06 12.05 11.62
CA ASP A 281 2.66 10.72 11.10
C ASP A 281 1.81 10.86 9.82
N PHE A 282 0.99 11.92 9.72
CA PHE A 282 0.32 12.27 8.46
C PHE A 282 1.31 12.63 7.35
N LEU A 283 2.32 13.44 7.65
CA LEU A 283 3.36 13.80 6.67
C LEU A 283 4.21 12.58 6.25
N SER A 284 4.48 11.65 7.18
CA SER A 284 5.13 10.37 6.86
C SER A 284 4.28 9.52 5.91
N LEU A 285 2.95 9.46 6.14
CA LEU A 285 2.03 8.78 5.22
C LEU A 285 2.01 9.45 3.84
N VAL A 286 1.98 10.79 3.77
CA VAL A 286 2.08 11.52 2.50
C VAL A 286 3.38 11.16 1.77
N ALA A 287 4.51 11.10 2.48
CA ALA A 287 5.80 10.73 1.92
C ALA A 287 5.80 9.27 1.45
N HIS A 288 5.26 8.34 2.24
CA HIS A 288 5.17 6.93 1.86
C HIS A 288 4.42 6.75 0.53
N GLU A 289 3.21 7.28 0.45
CA GLU A 289 2.34 7.10 -0.69
C GLU A 289 2.83 7.84 -1.95
N TYR A 290 3.46 9.01 -1.77
CA TYR A 290 3.99 9.74 -2.90
C TYR A 290 5.27 9.10 -3.46
N PHE A 291 6.13 8.52 -2.60
CA PHE A 291 7.35 7.80 -3.02
C PHE A 291 7.04 6.63 -3.95
N HIS A 292 5.90 6.01 -3.77
CA HIS A 292 5.43 4.90 -4.60
C HIS A 292 5.22 5.28 -6.08
N LEU A 293 5.10 6.55 -6.43
CA LEU A 293 5.04 6.92 -7.85
C LEU A 293 6.29 6.45 -8.62
N TRP A 294 7.44 6.32 -7.91
CA TRP A 294 8.65 5.68 -8.43
C TRP A 294 8.75 4.23 -7.97
N ASN A 295 8.80 4.01 -6.65
CA ASN A 295 9.01 2.69 -6.05
C ASN A 295 7.68 1.97 -5.84
N VAL A 296 7.36 1.16 -6.72
CA VAL A 296 6.40 0.17 -7.18
C VAL A 296 5.70 0.55 -8.49
N LYS A 297 5.40 1.79 -8.76
CA LYS A 297 4.67 2.10 -10.02
C LYS A 297 5.60 2.12 -11.24
N ARG A 298 6.90 2.34 -11.04
CA ARG A 298 7.91 2.39 -12.12
C ARG A 298 9.12 1.49 -11.85
N ILE A 299 9.69 1.56 -10.66
CA ILE A 299 10.70 0.63 -10.15
C ILE A 299 9.94 -0.53 -9.53
N ARG A 300 9.87 -1.68 -10.19
CA ARG A 300 8.99 -2.77 -9.74
C ARG A 300 9.49 -4.15 -10.16
N PRO A 301 9.10 -5.21 -9.44
CA PRO A 301 9.23 -6.56 -9.93
C PRO A 301 8.41 -6.76 -11.21
N ILE A 302 8.86 -7.65 -12.08
CA ILE A 302 8.17 -7.96 -13.34
C ILE A 302 6.76 -8.53 -13.11
N GLN A 303 6.54 -9.19 -11.98
CA GLN A 303 5.24 -9.74 -11.56
C GLN A 303 4.21 -8.64 -11.25
N LEU A 304 4.66 -7.43 -10.89
CA LEU A 304 3.78 -6.29 -10.59
C LEU A 304 3.56 -5.37 -11.82
N GLY A 305 3.48 -5.95 -13.00
CA GLY A 305 3.02 -5.27 -14.21
C GLY A 305 3.64 -5.82 -15.51
N PRO A 306 2.80 -6.04 -16.53
CA PRO A 306 1.34 -5.86 -16.55
C PRO A 306 0.64 -6.85 -15.62
N PHE A 307 -0.45 -6.36 -14.98
CA PHE A 307 -1.13 -7.14 -13.93
C PHE A 307 -2.03 -8.27 -14.47
N ASN A 308 -2.04 -9.39 -13.74
CA ASN A 308 -3.11 -10.38 -13.82
C ASN A 308 -4.18 -10.02 -12.76
N TYR A 309 -5.37 -9.64 -13.20
CA TYR A 309 -6.47 -9.25 -12.31
C TYR A 309 -7.36 -10.41 -11.88
N ASP A 310 -7.10 -11.62 -12.37
CA ASP A 310 -7.91 -12.81 -12.07
C ASP A 310 -7.39 -13.64 -10.89
N GLU A 311 -6.13 -13.40 -10.49
CA GLU A 311 -5.44 -14.13 -9.43
C GLU A 311 -4.34 -13.29 -8.78
N GLU A 312 -3.69 -13.82 -7.76
CA GLU A 312 -2.57 -13.21 -7.05
C GLU A 312 -1.34 -13.06 -7.96
N ASN A 313 -0.61 -11.96 -7.79
CA ASN A 313 0.64 -11.69 -8.51
C ASN A 313 1.81 -11.78 -7.51
N TYR A 314 2.36 -12.98 -7.33
CA TYR A 314 3.37 -13.28 -6.33
C TYR A 314 4.74 -12.70 -6.69
N THR A 315 5.41 -12.09 -5.70
CA THR A 315 6.81 -11.64 -5.78
C THR A 315 7.48 -11.73 -4.42
N SER A 316 8.74 -12.06 -4.37
CA SER A 316 9.57 -12.05 -3.16
C SER A 316 10.16 -10.66 -2.84
N LEU A 317 9.82 -9.60 -3.61
CA LEU A 317 10.45 -8.29 -3.54
C LEU A 317 9.59 -7.18 -2.90
N LEU A 318 8.49 -7.52 -2.20
CA LEU A 318 7.72 -6.47 -1.50
C LEU A 318 8.54 -5.78 -0.41
N TRP A 319 9.55 -6.44 0.14
CA TRP A 319 10.48 -5.82 1.09
C TRP A 319 11.30 -4.67 0.46
N VAL A 320 11.49 -4.68 -0.86
CA VAL A 320 12.06 -3.54 -1.62
C VAL A 320 10.97 -2.51 -1.91
N MET A 321 9.79 -2.96 -2.36
CA MET A 321 8.72 -2.06 -2.79
C MET A 321 8.13 -1.26 -1.62
N GLU A 322 7.83 -1.93 -0.53
CA GLU A 322 7.24 -1.36 0.66
C GLU A 322 8.29 -1.00 1.72
N GLY A 323 9.29 -1.87 1.88
CA GLY A 323 10.30 -1.67 2.90
C GLY A 323 11.24 -0.50 2.61
N PHE A 324 11.68 -0.31 1.37
CA PHE A 324 12.46 0.89 1.01
C PHE A 324 11.58 2.13 1.10
N THR A 325 10.32 2.06 0.70
CA THR A 325 9.38 3.17 0.86
C THR A 325 9.23 3.53 2.34
N SER A 326 9.06 2.53 3.24
CA SER A 326 9.02 2.74 4.69
C SER A 326 10.35 3.21 5.31
N TYR A 327 11.46 3.03 4.64
CA TYR A 327 12.72 3.65 5.00
C TYR A 327 12.77 5.12 4.58
N TYR A 328 12.31 5.41 3.37
CA TYR A 328 12.33 6.76 2.82
C TYR A 328 11.30 7.68 3.46
N ASP A 329 10.12 7.20 3.82
CA ASP A 329 9.06 8.03 4.39
C ASP A 329 9.53 8.79 5.64
N GLU A 330 10.28 8.12 6.54
CA GLU A 330 10.86 8.75 7.74
C GLU A 330 12.15 9.55 7.43
N LEU A 331 13.00 9.06 6.51
CA LEU A 331 14.22 9.77 6.10
C LEU A 331 13.88 11.09 5.38
N LEU A 332 12.83 11.11 4.58
CA LEU A 332 12.39 12.29 3.84
C LEU A 332 11.85 13.38 4.76
N LEU A 333 11.28 13.02 5.92
CA LEU A 333 10.91 13.99 6.94
C LEU A 333 12.14 14.69 7.56
N VAL A 334 13.28 13.99 7.67
CA VAL A 334 14.55 14.65 8.04
C VAL A 334 14.97 15.62 6.95
N ARG A 335 14.97 15.17 5.71
CA ARG A 335 15.41 15.96 4.55
C ARG A 335 14.54 17.20 4.33
N ALA A 336 13.24 17.08 4.58
CA ALA A 336 12.28 18.17 4.53
C ALA A 336 12.29 19.07 5.80
N GLY A 337 13.05 18.71 6.84
CA GLY A 337 13.21 19.49 8.05
C GLY A 337 12.12 19.34 9.13
N TYR A 338 11.32 18.26 9.06
CA TYR A 338 10.30 17.94 10.08
C TYR A 338 10.83 17.11 11.23
N TYR A 339 11.87 16.30 11.00
CA TYR A 339 12.58 15.57 12.04
C TYR A 339 13.99 16.10 12.24
N THR A 340 14.43 16.14 13.50
CA THR A 340 15.86 16.22 13.81
C THR A 340 16.52 14.87 13.55
N LYS A 341 17.86 14.87 13.44
CA LYS A 341 18.64 13.63 13.28
C LYS A 341 18.42 12.66 14.44
N GLU A 342 18.27 13.18 15.65
CA GLU A 342 18.00 12.41 16.87
C GLU A 342 16.59 11.81 16.88
N GLU A 343 15.58 12.55 16.40
CA GLU A 343 14.22 12.03 16.24
C GLU A 343 14.21 10.85 15.26
N TYR A 344 14.86 10.99 14.13
CA TYR A 344 14.98 9.92 13.14
C TYR A 344 15.69 8.68 13.70
N LEU A 345 16.84 8.86 14.39
CA LEU A 345 17.54 7.72 15.01
C LEU A 345 16.65 6.99 16.03
N ARG A 346 15.80 7.71 16.79
CA ARG A 346 14.83 7.08 17.69
C ARG A 346 13.75 6.29 16.96
N LYS A 347 13.25 6.81 15.83
CA LYS A 347 12.30 6.09 14.96
C LYS A 347 12.94 4.82 14.40
N LEU A 348 14.12 4.94 13.79
CA LEU A 348 14.86 3.80 13.26
C LEU A 348 15.19 2.76 14.35
N GLN A 349 15.59 3.20 15.56
CA GLN A 349 15.77 2.32 16.71
C GLN A 349 14.48 1.59 17.11
N GLY A 350 13.35 2.28 17.10
CA GLY A 350 12.03 1.68 17.36
C GLY A 350 11.71 0.58 16.37
N THR A 351 11.88 0.84 15.08
CA THR A 351 11.68 -0.14 14.00
C THR A 351 12.65 -1.32 14.12
N LEU A 352 13.93 -1.05 14.40
CA LEU A 352 14.93 -2.10 14.63
C LEU A 352 14.55 -3.01 15.80
N ASN A 353 14.16 -2.42 16.92
CA ASN A 353 13.76 -3.16 18.12
C ASN A 353 12.46 -3.95 17.93
N TYR A 354 11.53 -3.43 17.15
CA TYR A 354 10.33 -4.16 16.75
C TYR A 354 10.69 -5.40 15.91
N VAL A 355 11.51 -5.22 14.88
CA VAL A 355 11.93 -6.31 13.98
C VAL A 355 12.70 -7.38 14.75
N GLU A 356 13.77 -7.00 15.42
CA GLU A 356 14.67 -7.97 16.07
C GLU A 356 14.08 -8.58 17.35
N GLY A 357 13.16 -7.88 18.00
CA GLY A 357 12.41 -8.39 19.15
C GLY A 357 11.21 -9.27 18.79
N SER A 358 10.90 -9.44 17.50
CA SER A 358 9.77 -10.25 17.03
C SER A 358 10.17 -11.72 16.87
N VAL A 359 9.36 -12.65 17.41
CA VAL A 359 9.58 -14.10 17.25
C VAL A 359 9.51 -14.47 15.77
N GLY A 360 8.52 -13.96 15.04
CA GLY A 360 8.33 -14.22 13.62
C GLY A 360 9.54 -13.87 12.75
N ALA A 361 10.36 -12.89 13.16
CA ALA A 361 11.58 -12.52 12.45
C ALA A 361 12.67 -13.62 12.46
N ARG A 362 12.56 -14.60 13.38
CA ARG A 362 13.46 -15.77 13.45
C ARG A 362 12.90 -16.98 12.69
N VAL A 363 11.65 -16.88 12.24
CA VAL A 363 10.92 -17.97 11.59
C VAL A 363 10.76 -17.70 10.08
N GLN A 364 10.43 -16.46 9.69
CA GLN A 364 10.12 -16.12 8.32
C GLN A 364 11.15 -15.14 7.72
N PRO A 365 11.90 -15.56 6.68
CA PRO A 365 12.70 -14.65 5.86
C PRO A 365 11.85 -13.55 5.22
N VAL A 366 12.45 -12.38 4.98
CA VAL A 366 11.71 -11.24 4.41
C VAL A 366 11.26 -11.48 2.96
N ALA A 367 12.00 -12.28 2.19
CA ALA A 367 11.57 -12.73 0.87
C ALA A 367 10.29 -13.57 0.94
N HIS A 368 10.21 -14.51 1.90
CA HIS A 368 9.00 -15.29 2.13
C HIS A 368 7.86 -14.45 2.69
N SER A 369 8.13 -13.48 3.57
CA SER A 369 7.13 -12.52 4.04
C SER A 369 6.51 -11.73 2.88
N SER A 370 7.33 -11.33 1.92
CA SER A 370 6.90 -10.66 0.69
C SER A 370 6.02 -11.57 -0.16
N TYR A 371 6.47 -12.80 -0.40
CA TYR A 371 5.76 -13.77 -1.24
C TYR A 371 4.42 -14.20 -0.63
N ASP A 372 4.42 -14.46 0.67
CA ASP A 372 3.24 -14.89 1.44
C ASP A 372 2.34 -13.72 1.89
N ALA A 373 2.57 -12.49 1.42
CA ALA A 373 1.74 -11.33 1.76
C ALA A 373 0.25 -11.62 1.59
N TRP A 374 -0.13 -12.28 0.48
CA TRP A 374 -1.50 -12.63 0.12
C TRP A 374 -2.22 -13.52 1.12
N ILE A 375 -1.51 -14.44 1.77
CA ILE A 375 -2.09 -15.48 2.62
C ILE A 375 -1.75 -15.32 4.10
N LYS A 376 -0.69 -14.56 4.43
CA LYS A 376 -0.25 -14.30 5.81
C LYS A 376 -0.34 -12.81 6.16
N GLY A 377 0.34 -11.92 5.43
CA GLY A 377 0.42 -10.51 5.76
C GLY A 377 -0.95 -9.82 5.80
N TYR A 378 -1.78 -10.07 4.79
CA TYR A 378 -3.15 -9.53 4.69
C TYR A 378 -4.23 -10.42 5.32
N ARG A 379 -3.87 -11.59 5.84
CA ARG A 379 -4.77 -12.53 6.52
C ARG A 379 -4.17 -13.03 7.84
N PRO A 380 -3.83 -12.12 8.78
CA PRO A 380 -3.25 -12.52 10.05
C PRO A 380 -4.24 -13.36 10.87
N ASN A 381 -3.69 -14.23 11.71
CA ASN A 381 -4.40 -14.98 12.73
C ASN A 381 -3.73 -14.81 14.10
N GLU A 382 -4.23 -15.46 15.10
CA GLU A 382 -3.75 -15.39 16.49
C GLU A 382 -2.29 -15.85 16.65
N ASN A 383 -1.78 -16.69 15.73
CA ASN A 383 -0.41 -17.20 15.76
C ASN A 383 0.57 -16.35 14.92
N SER A 384 0.10 -15.34 14.20
CA SER A 384 0.93 -14.56 13.26
C SER A 384 2.14 -13.92 13.93
N ALA A 385 2.03 -13.47 15.19
CA ALA A 385 3.16 -12.90 15.93
C ALA A 385 4.32 -13.89 16.14
N ASN A 386 4.04 -15.19 16.12
CA ASN A 386 5.04 -16.25 16.27
C ASN A 386 5.68 -16.68 14.95
N THR A 387 5.04 -16.41 13.81
CA THR A 387 5.39 -17.04 12.53
C THR A 387 5.65 -16.07 11.40
N THR A 388 5.26 -14.81 11.55
CA THR A 388 5.38 -13.83 10.48
C THR A 388 6.15 -12.59 10.91
N MET A 389 6.84 -11.99 9.95
CA MET A 389 7.49 -10.69 10.08
C MET A 389 7.03 -9.80 8.91
N THR A 390 6.68 -8.56 9.20
CA THR A 390 6.26 -7.64 8.13
C THR A 390 7.44 -7.25 7.24
N TYR A 391 7.25 -7.38 5.93
CA TYR A 391 8.22 -6.94 4.93
C TYR A 391 8.40 -5.42 4.89
N TYR A 392 7.44 -4.64 5.40
CA TYR A 392 7.57 -3.19 5.59
C TYR A 392 8.73 -2.88 6.55
N SER A 393 8.60 -3.29 7.80
CA SER A 393 9.57 -2.95 8.85
C SER A 393 10.92 -3.64 8.64
N ARG A 394 10.93 -4.94 8.30
CA ARG A 394 12.19 -5.66 8.01
C ARG A 394 12.88 -5.07 6.78
N GLY A 395 12.11 -4.78 5.73
CA GLY A 395 12.62 -4.14 4.52
C GLY A 395 13.15 -2.73 4.77
N ALA A 396 12.51 -1.93 5.64
CA ALA A 396 13.02 -0.61 6.03
C ALA A 396 14.40 -0.70 6.70
N ILE A 397 14.59 -1.66 7.62
CA ILE A 397 15.90 -1.90 8.26
C ILE A 397 16.95 -2.36 7.24
N LEU A 398 16.59 -3.23 6.29
CA LEU A 398 17.50 -3.66 5.23
C LEU A 398 17.80 -2.52 4.24
N GLY A 399 16.85 -1.63 3.98
CA GLY A 399 17.05 -0.40 3.21
C GLY A 399 18.07 0.52 3.89
N ALA A 400 17.90 0.78 5.20
CA ALA A 400 18.86 1.55 5.99
C ALA A 400 20.25 0.89 6.02
N TYR A 401 20.31 -0.44 6.13
CA TYR A 401 21.55 -1.21 6.08
C TYR A 401 22.27 -1.02 4.72
N LEU A 402 21.55 -1.18 3.61
CA LEU A 402 22.12 -0.99 2.27
C LEU A 402 22.55 0.45 2.04
N ASP A 403 21.81 1.43 2.54
CA ASP A 403 22.20 2.84 2.44
C ASP A 403 23.51 3.10 3.18
N ALA A 404 23.68 2.55 4.39
CA ALA A 404 24.93 2.64 5.14
C ALA A 404 26.11 1.96 4.39
N VAL A 405 25.88 0.79 3.78
CA VAL A 405 26.89 0.09 2.96
C VAL A 405 27.30 0.94 1.75
N ILE A 406 26.33 1.54 1.05
CA ILE A 406 26.61 2.40 -0.11
C ILE A 406 27.38 3.65 0.30
N ILE A 407 26.94 4.33 1.36
CA ILE A 407 27.60 5.54 1.88
C ILE A 407 29.04 5.24 2.27
N ASP A 408 29.29 4.13 2.94
CA ASP A 408 30.65 3.73 3.32
C ASP A 408 31.50 3.42 2.08
N LYS A 409 30.99 2.57 1.18
CA LYS A 409 31.67 2.15 -0.06
C LYS A 409 32.12 3.32 -0.92
N PHE A 410 31.27 4.35 -1.04
CA PHE A 410 31.54 5.53 -1.85
C PHE A 410 32.03 6.75 -1.03
N ASN A 411 32.45 6.51 0.22
CA ASN A 411 33.00 7.52 1.11
C ASN A 411 32.12 8.80 1.22
N GLY A 412 30.82 8.63 1.33
CA GLY A 412 29.86 9.73 1.48
C GLY A 412 29.57 10.52 0.21
N THR A 413 29.84 9.98 -0.97
CA THR A 413 29.51 10.63 -2.26
C THR A 413 28.27 10.03 -2.94
N LYS A 414 27.90 8.80 -2.55
CA LYS A 414 26.66 8.14 -3.00
C LYS A 414 25.91 7.56 -1.82
N CYS A 415 24.61 7.37 -1.99
CA CYS A 415 23.69 6.75 -1.05
C CYS A 415 22.64 5.94 -1.82
N LEU A 416 21.66 5.37 -1.13
CA LEU A 416 20.59 4.55 -1.73
C LEU A 416 19.82 5.31 -2.84
N ASP A 417 19.70 6.64 -2.75
CA ASP A 417 19.09 7.47 -3.81
C ASP A 417 19.69 7.17 -5.20
N HIS A 418 21.02 7.02 -5.29
CA HIS A 418 21.72 6.78 -6.55
C HIS A 418 21.46 5.37 -7.09
N PHE A 419 21.25 4.39 -6.20
CA PHE A 419 20.83 3.06 -6.61
C PHE A 419 19.38 3.05 -7.11
N MET A 420 18.48 3.78 -6.44
CA MET A 420 17.11 3.94 -6.90
C MET A 420 17.04 4.64 -8.27
N GLN A 421 17.83 5.69 -8.48
CA GLN A 421 17.99 6.33 -9.80
C GLN A 421 18.51 5.34 -10.85
N TYR A 422 19.50 4.50 -10.50
CA TYR A 422 20.03 3.48 -11.39
C TYR A 422 18.97 2.45 -11.79
N LEU A 423 18.15 1.97 -10.84
CA LEU A 423 17.03 1.05 -11.12
C LEU A 423 15.98 1.70 -12.03
N PHE A 424 15.63 2.96 -11.75
CA PHE A 424 14.67 3.72 -12.56
C PHE A 424 15.14 3.87 -14.00
N GLU A 425 16.39 4.29 -14.19
CA GLU A 425 16.97 4.47 -15.52
C GLU A 425 17.14 3.14 -16.29
N GLU A 426 17.62 2.09 -15.62
CA GLU A 426 17.95 0.83 -16.27
C GLU A 426 16.70 0.03 -16.64
N PHE A 427 15.72 -0.06 -15.75
CA PHE A 427 14.56 -0.95 -15.95
C PHE A 427 13.34 -0.20 -16.48
N TYR A 428 13.00 0.96 -15.92
CA TYR A 428 11.84 1.71 -16.40
C TYR A 428 12.17 2.47 -17.68
N THR A 429 13.19 3.33 -17.67
CA THR A 429 13.48 4.22 -18.80
C THR A 429 14.00 3.46 -20.02
N LYS A 430 15.00 2.57 -19.83
CA LYS A 430 15.65 1.86 -20.96
C LYS A 430 14.91 0.60 -21.39
N LYS A 431 14.51 -0.25 -20.44
CA LYS A 431 13.88 -1.55 -20.73
C LYS A 431 12.38 -1.51 -20.78
N ASN A 432 11.75 -0.46 -20.24
CA ASN A 432 10.29 -0.28 -20.12
C ASN A 432 9.58 -1.51 -19.51
N ARG A 433 10.18 -2.09 -18.45
CA ARG A 433 9.64 -3.23 -17.72
C ARG A 433 10.15 -3.27 -16.27
N GLY A 434 9.57 -4.15 -15.46
CA GLY A 434 10.11 -4.53 -14.16
C GLY A 434 11.36 -5.42 -14.25
N PHE A 435 11.93 -5.76 -13.10
CA PHE A 435 13.08 -6.66 -12.92
C PHE A 435 12.65 -7.96 -12.23
N THR A 436 13.46 -9.02 -12.41
CA THR A 436 13.38 -10.25 -11.63
C THR A 436 14.17 -10.12 -10.33
N GLU A 437 14.03 -11.08 -9.41
CA GLU A 437 14.83 -11.16 -8.19
C GLU A 437 16.33 -11.19 -8.51
N ASP A 438 16.76 -12.06 -9.43
CA ASP A 438 18.15 -12.18 -9.86
C ASP A 438 18.67 -10.89 -10.50
N GLU A 439 17.85 -10.21 -11.31
CA GLU A 439 18.21 -8.92 -11.91
C GLU A 439 18.36 -7.82 -10.86
N PHE A 440 17.56 -7.84 -9.78
CA PHE A 440 17.70 -6.88 -8.68
C PHE A 440 19.04 -7.09 -7.94
N GLN A 441 19.37 -8.32 -7.56
CA GLN A 441 20.65 -8.66 -6.93
C GLN A 441 21.83 -8.27 -7.84
N ALA A 442 21.83 -8.72 -9.09
CA ALA A 442 22.87 -8.39 -10.05
C ALA A 442 23.01 -6.87 -10.29
N ALA A 443 21.92 -6.11 -10.26
CA ALA A 443 21.93 -4.66 -10.36
C ALA A 443 22.63 -4.01 -9.15
N LEU A 444 22.35 -4.50 -7.92
CA LEU A 444 22.99 -4.02 -6.70
C LEU A 444 24.48 -4.34 -6.68
N GLU A 445 24.86 -5.55 -7.03
CA GLU A 445 26.27 -5.98 -7.13
C GLU A 445 27.05 -5.17 -8.16
N LYS A 446 26.47 -4.96 -9.34
CA LYS A 446 27.06 -4.12 -10.37
C LYS A 446 27.21 -2.67 -9.91
N PHE A 447 26.21 -2.12 -9.21
CA PHE A 447 26.28 -0.76 -8.69
C PHE A 447 27.37 -0.60 -7.62
N LEU A 448 27.49 -1.57 -6.72
CA LEU A 448 28.48 -1.60 -5.66
C LEU A 448 29.87 -2.02 -6.16
N GLY A 449 29.98 -2.80 -7.24
CA GLY A 449 31.20 -3.43 -7.69
C GLY A 449 31.73 -4.48 -6.70
N GLN A 450 30.84 -5.19 -6.03
CA GLN A 450 31.16 -6.27 -5.07
C GLN A 450 30.01 -7.29 -5.01
N ASP A 451 30.36 -8.50 -4.61
CA ASP A 451 29.43 -9.58 -4.33
C ASP A 451 28.52 -9.25 -3.12
N MET A 452 27.25 -9.61 -3.21
CA MET A 452 26.25 -9.42 -2.16
C MET A 452 25.54 -10.72 -1.78
N ASP A 453 26.01 -11.89 -2.23
CA ASP A 453 25.42 -13.20 -1.91
C ASP A 453 25.19 -13.37 -0.41
N TYR A 454 26.21 -13.00 0.40
CA TYR A 454 26.10 -13.07 1.87
C TYR A 454 24.90 -12.27 2.41
N PHE A 455 24.64 -11.06 1.86
CA PHE A 455 23.50 -10.23 2.28
C PHE A 455 22.17 -10.89 1.92
N PHE A 456 22.06 -11.40 0.69
CA PHE A 456 20.82 -12.05 0.24
C PHE A 456 20.59 -13.37 0.97
N ASP A 457 21.59 -14.23 1.10
CA ASP A 457 21.48 -15.53 1.75
C ASP A 457 21.09 -15.41 3.24
N LYS A 458 21.74 -14.48 3.96
CA LYS A 458 21.60 -14.38 5.43
C LYS A 458 20.42 -13.51 5.87
N TYR A 459 20.16 -12.41 5.15
CA TYR A 459 19.23 -11.38 5.64
C TYR A 459 17.96 -11.26 4.83
N VAL A 460 18.00 -11.63 3.54
CA VAL A 460 16.82 -11.61 2.66
C VAL A 460 16.16 -12.99 2.62
N ASN A 461 16.90 -14.04 2.33
CA ASN A 461 16.45 -15.43 2.25
C ASN A 461 16.62 -16.21 3.55
N GLY A 462 17.36 -15.65 4.50
CA GLY A 462 17.58 -16.15 5.85
C GLY A 462 16.94 -15.25 6.92
N THR A 463 17.16 -15.65 8.18
CA THR A 463 16.62 -14.96 9.36
C THR A 463 17.71 -14.49 10.34
N GLU A 464 18.96 -14.43 9.88
CA GLU A 464 20.08 -13.99 10.72
C GLU A 464 19.97 -12.52 11.08
N ILE A 465 20.46 -12.15 12.27
CA ILE A 465 20.55 -10.76 12.72
C ILE A 465 21.83 -10.15 12.12
N PRO A 466 21.73 -9.07 11.35
CA PRO A 466 22.93 -8.37 10.86
C PRO A 466 23.79 -7.81 12.00
N ASN A 467 25.09 -7.75 11.78
CA ASN A 467 25.97 -7.00 12.66
C ASN A 467 25.80 -5.48 12.42
N TYR A 468 24.75 -4.92 13.00
CA TYR A 468 24.37 -3.51 12.79
C TYR A 468 25.49 -2.55 13.21
N ASN A 469 26.22 -2.84 14.32
CA ASN A 469 27.29 -1.96 14.79
C ASN A 469 28.47 -1.89 13.80
N GLU A 470 28.75 -2.98 13.10
CA GLU A 470 29.79 -2.99 12.07
C GLU A 470 29.42 -2.08 10.90
N VAL A 471 28.16 -2.11 10.44
CA VAL A 471 27.72 -1.38 9.26
C VAL A 471 27.44 0.08 9.58
N PHE A 472 26.58 0.36 10.56
CA PHE A 472 26.24 1.73 10.93
C PHE A 472 27.41 2.48 11.59
N GLY A 473 28.31 1.76 12.27
CA GLY A 473 29.55 2.35 12.81
C GLY A 473 30.40 3.03 11.76
N LYS A 474 30.44 2.51 10.53
CA LYS A 474 31.18 3.08 9.39
C LYS A 474 30.61 4.41 8.89
N ILE A 475 29.35 4.70 9.22
CA ILE A 475 28.69 5.97 8.88
C ILE A 475 28.44 6.86 10.11
N GLY A 476 29.11 6.58 11.23
CA GLY A 476 29.09 7.45 12.41
C GLY A 476 27.97 7.17 13.42
N VAL A 477 27.30 6.02 13.35
CA VAL A 477 26.26 5.61 14.31
C VAL A 477 26.70 4.36 15.05
N GLY A 478 26.86 4.47 16.36
CA GLY A 478 27.07 3.31 17.26
C GLY A 478 25.76 2.57 17.50
N VAL A 479 25.81 1.24 17.39
CA VAL A 479 24.67 0.37 17.69
C VAL A 479 25.10 -0.56 18.83
N THR A 480 24.47 -0.36 20.00
CA THR A 480 24.78 -1.14 21.21
C THR A 480 23.63 -2.09 21.49
N TYR A 481 23.97 -3.37 21.70
CA TYR A 481 23.00 -4.34 22.16
C TYR A 481 22.60 -4.04 23.61
N THR A 482 21.31 -3.93 23.88
CA THR A 482 20.74 -3.61 25.19
C THR A 482 19.71 -4.63 25.68
N GLY A 483 19.52 -5.73 24.91
CA GLY A 483 18.63 -6.82 25.28
C GLY A 483 18.99 -7.40 26.65
N LYS A 484 17.98 -7.72 27.45
CA LYS A 484 18.11 -8.36 28.74
C LYS A 484 17.14 -9.51 28.84
N ALA A 485 17.60 -10.60 29.44
CA ALA A 485 16.71 -11.67 29.83
C ALA A 485 15.86 -11.21 31.03
N VAL A 486 14.55 -11.39 30.93
CA VAL A 486 13.57 -11.06 31.95
C VAL A 486 12.64 -12.25 32.16
N VAL A 487 12.15 -12.43 33.37
CA VAL A 487 11.10 -13.41 33.64
C VAL A 487 9.84 -12.98 32.89
N SER A 488 9.23 -13.90 32.16
CA SER A 488 8.09 -13.55 31.30
C SER A 488 7.04 -14.64 31.27
N PHE A 489 5.78 -14.25 31.46
CA PHE A 489 4.63 -15.12 31.31
C PHE A 489 4.41 -15.50 29.83
N GLY A 490 4.43 -14.52 28.94
CA GLY A 490 4.39 -14.72 27.49
C GLY A 490 3.02 -14.90 26.88
N ALA A 491 1.95 -14.46 27.54
CA ALA A 491 0.63 -14.30 26.92
C ALA A 491 0.27 -12.82 26.77
N SER A 492 -0.44 -12.48 25.72
CA SER A 492 -1.10 -11.19 25.54
C SER A 492 -2.57 -11.32 25.92
N LEU A 493 -3.07 -10.32 26.65
CA LEU A 493 -4.37 -10.34 27.28
C LEU A 493 -5.26 -9.19 26.77
N SER A 494 -6.56 -9.40 26.75
CA SER A 494 -7.56 -8.35 26.56
C SER A 494 -8.66 -8.44 27.60
N GLN A 495 -9.29 -7.30 27.88
CA GLN A 495 -10.49 -7.25 28.72
C GLN A 495 -11.72 -7.34 27.80
N ASP A 496 -12.56 -8.34 27.99
CA ASP A 496 -13.81 -8.49 27.25
C ASP A 496 -14.97 -8.73 28.23
N GLY A 497 -15.93 -7.81 28.26
CA GLY A 497 -17.05 -7.86 29.20
C GLY A 497 -16.66 -7.93 30.68
N GLY A 498 -15.43 -7.56 31.04
CA GLY A 498 -14.88 -7.71 32.39
C GLY A 498 -14.00 -8.96 32.58
N ASN A 499 -13.97 -9.86 31.60
CA ASN A 499 -13.22 -11.11 31.64
C ASN A 499 -11.79 -10.93 31.11
N CYS A 500 -10.83 -11.66 31.68
CA CYS A 500 -9.43 -11.68 31.27
C CYS A 500 -9.24 -12.72 30.16
N MET A 501 -9.22 -12.28 28.91
CA MET A 501 -9.15 -13.16 27.74
C MET A 501 -7.75 -13.23 27.16
N VAL A 502 -7.29 -14.45 26.85
CA VAL A 502 -6.04 -14.69 26.13
C VAL A 502 -6.22 -14.39 24.65
N LYS A 503 -5.43 -13.45 24.12
CA LYS A 503 -5.44 -13.06 22.68
C LYS A 503 -4.24 -13.59 21.91
N GLY A 504 -3.17 -13.93 22.60
CA GLY A 504 -1.99 -14.51 21.96
C GLY A 504 -1.12 -15.23 22.99
N VAL A 505 -0.45 -16.26 22.55
CA VAL A 505 0.54 -17.00 23.36
C VAL A 505 1.84 -17.03 22.57
N ARG A 506 2.92 -16.54 23.18
CA ARG A 506 4.23 -16.49 22.53
C ARG A 506 4.87 -17.87 22.53
N ALA A 507 5.38 -18.29 21.38
CA ALA A 507 6.10 -19.54 21.25
C ALA A 507 7.33 -19.62 22.19
N GLY A 508 7.54 -20.75 22.82
CA GLY A 508 8.61 -20.99 23.79
C GLY A 508 8.40 -20.31 25.15
N SER A 509 7.21 -19.77 25.44
CA SER A 509 6.92 -19.09 26.70
C SER A 509 6.46 -20.02 27.83
N ALA A 510 6.44 -19.49 29.06
CA ALA A 510 5.85 -20.16 30.20
C ALA A 510 4.37 -20.49 30.01
N ALA A 511 3.61 -19.55 29.41
CA ALA A 511 2.20 -19.73 29.09
C ALA A 511 1.96 -20.86 28.07
N GLU A 512 2.75 -20.92 26.98
CA GLU A 512 2.67 -22.02 26.02
C GLU A 512 3.00 -23.37 26.66
N THR A 513 4.09 -23.42 27.42
CA THR A 513 4.54 -24.66 28.10
C THR A 513 3.50 -25.18 29.08
N ALA A 514 2.77 -24.29 29.75
CA ALA A 514 1.66 -24.64 30.65
C ALA A 514 0.39 -25.09 29.91
N GLY A 515 0.32 -24.93 28.58
CA GLY A 515 -0.84 -25.30 27.78
C GLY A 515 -1.94 -24.24 27.72
N LEU A 516 -1.62 -22.97 28.03
CA LEU A 516 -2.54 -21.85 27.82
C LEU A 516 -2.80 -21.65 26.33
N SER A 517 -4.03 -21.37 25.96
CA SER A 517 -4.45 -21.21 24.57
C SER A 517 -5.18 -19.89 24.33
N VAL A 518 -5.13 -19.40 23.10
CA VAL A 518 -5.95 -18.26 22.68
C VAL A 518 -7.42 -18.61 22.83
N GLY A 519 -8.20 -17.65 23.35
CA GLY A 519 -9.62 -17.86 23.68
C GLY A 519 -9.89 -18.33 25.11
N ASP A 520 -8.85 -18.72 25.88
CA ASP A 520 -9.03 -19.02 27.30
C ASP A 520 -9.44 -17.76 28.06
N GLU A 521 -10.42 -17.87 28.95
CA GLU A 521 -10.70 -16.90 30.00
C GLU A 521 -9.89 -17.28 31.25
N ILE A 522 -9.06 -16.36 31.73
CA ILE A 522 -8.34 -16.58 33.01
C ILE A 522 -9.21 -16.04 34.14
N ILE A 523 -9.73 -16.96 34.97
CA ILE A 523 -10.67 -16.67 36.07
C ILE A 523 -9.91 -16.26 37.31
N SER A 524 -8.84 -17.02 37.67
CA SER A 524 -8.05 -16.75 38.87
C SER A 524 -6.60 -17.21 38.74
N VAL A 525 -5.72 -16.61 39.54
CA VAL A 525 -4.36 -17.08 39.81
C VAL A 525 -4.24 -17.37 41.31
N ASP A 526 -3.75 -18.56 41.65
CA ASP A 526 -3.59 -19.04 43.06
C ASP A 526 -4.82 -18.74 43.94
N ASN A 527 -6.01 -19.07 43.42
CA ASN A 527 -7.32 -18.83 44.02
C ASN A 527 -7.74 -17.35 44.17
N MET A 528 -7.01 -16.40 43.61
CA MET A 528 -7.38 -14.99 43.57
C MET A 528 -8.01 -14.67 42.21
N ARG A 529 -9.26 -14.17 42.21
CA ARG A 529 -9.90 -13.72 40.99
C ARG A 529 -9.13 -12.53 40.39
N VAL A 530 -8.91 -12.57 39.08
CA VAL A 530 -8.11 -11.57 38.39
C VAL A 530 -8.85 -10.90 37.23
N ASN A 531 -8.40 -9.73 36.89
CA ASN A 531 -8.54 -9.07 35.60
C ASN A 531 -7.13 -8.95 34.97
N ASN A 532 -7.03 -8.36 33.76
CA ASN A 532 -5.75 -8.24 33.05
C ASN A 532 -4.65 -7.61 33.92
N SER A 533 -4.92 -6.44 34.52
CA SER A 533 -3.92 -5.70 35.30
C SER A 533 -3.51 -6.45 36.58
N ALA A 534 -4.46 -7.12 37.24
CA ALA A 534 -4.18 -7.91 38.43
C ALA A 534 -3.31 -9.14 38.08
N LEU A 535 -3.63 -9.83 36.98
CA LEU A 535 -2.84 -10.96 36.51
C LEU A 535 -1.42 -10.53 36.13
N GLU A 536 -1.30 -9.47 35.29
CA GLU A 536 0.00 -8.93 34.88
C GLU A 536 0.86 -8.52 36.06
N SER A 537 0.25 -7.87 37.07
CA SER A 537 0.96 -7.51 38.32
C SER A 537 1.40 -8.74 39.10
N TYR A 538 0.55 -9.76 39.19
CA TYR A 538 0.86 -11.00 39.90
C TYR A 538 2.02 -11.74 39.24
N VAL A 539 1.90 -12.08 37.97
CA VAL A 539 2.93 -12.83 37.24
C VAL A 539 4.23 -12.03 37.07
N GLY A 540 4.13 -10.68 36.99
CA GLY A 540 5.28 -9.79 36.98
C GLY A 540 6.08 -9.74 38.29
N GLY A 541 5.50 -10.18 39.40
CA GLY A 541 6.15 -10.32 40.70
C GLY A 541 6.86 -11.65 40.90
N LEU A 542 6.63 -12.64 40.03
CA LEU A 542 7.23 -13.96 40.16
C LEU A 542 8.66 -13.99 39.59
N GLY A 543 9.54 -14.76 40.28
CA GLY A 543 10.90 -15.04 39.86
C GLY A 543 11.02 -16.21 38.87
N GLU A 544 12.23 -16.40 38.32
CA GLU A 544 12.54 -17.55 37.47
C GLU A 544 12.31 -18.87 38.22
N GLY A 545 11.59 -19.80 37.57
CA GLY A 545 11.29 -21.11 38.12
C GLY A 545 10.16 -21.14 39.15
N GLU A 546 9.67 -19.99 39.61
CA GLU A 546 8.47 -19.92 40.46
C GLU A 546 7.24 -20.34 39.66
N THR A 547 6.27 -20.93 40.38
CA THR A 547 5.05 -21.47 39.79
C THR A 547 3.82 -20.75 40.32
N CYS A 548 2.79 -20.66 39.50
CA CYS A 548 1.44 -20.27 39.89
C CYS A 548 0.41 -21.18 39.23
N LYS A 549 -0.77 -21.27 39.82
CA LYS A 549 -1.90 -22.03 39.28
C LYS A 549 -2.93 -21.08 38.69
N LEU A 550 -3.25 -21.29 37.43
CA LEU A 550 -4.32 -20.59 36.76
C LEU A 550 -5.57 -21.47 36.74
N LEU A 551 -6.71 -20.91 37.12
CA LEU A 551 -8.01 -21.48 36.84
C LEU A 551 -8.52 -20.78 35.57
N ILE A 552 -8.78 -21.55 34.51
CA ILE A 552 -9.24 -21.03 33.24
C ILE A 552 -10.57 -21.65 32.84
N ALA A 553 -11.34 -20.93 31.99
CA ALA A 553 -12.44 -21.52 31.21
C ALA A 553 -12.01 -21.60 29.74
N ARG A 554 -12.09 -22.80 29.18
CA ARG A 554 -11.86 -23.11 27.77
C ARG A 554 -13.10 -23.79 27.21
N ASP A 555 -13.83 -23.14 26.30
CA ASP A 555 -15.09 -23.66 25.77
C ASP A 555 -16.04 -24.14 26.89
N GLU A 556 -16.24 -23.27 27.91
CA GLU A 556 -17.03 -23.52 29.14
C GLU A 556 -16.49 -24.61 30.08
N LEU A 557 -15.37 -25.28 29.75
CA LEU A 557 -14.73 -26.24 30.62
C LEU A 557 -13.74 -25.57 31.57
N ILE A 558 -13.89 -25.80 32.85
CA ILE A 558 -12.98 -25.29 33.88
C ILE A 558 -11.75 -26.20 33.98
N LEU A 559 -10.59 -25.61 33.79
CA LEU A 559 -9.29 -26.28 33.80
C LEU A 559 -8.35 -25.58 34.77
N GLU A 560 -7.48 -26.35 35.43
CA GLU A 560 -6.35 -25.84 36.24
C GLU A 560 -5.06 -26.04 35.43
N LEU A 561 -4.28 -24.99 35.25
CA LEU A 561 -2.96 -25.04 34.62
C LEU A 561 -1.90 -24.60 35.63
N GLU A 562 -0.81 -25.34 35.73
CA GLU A 562 0.37 -24.91 36.48
C GLU A 562 1.36 -24.22 35.53
N VAL A 563 1.65 -22.97 35.80
CA VAL A 563 2.58 -22.16 35.01
C VAL A 563 3.89 -22.02 35.78
N LYS A 564 4.98 -22.50 35.19
CA LYS A 564 6.32 -22.28 35.68
C LYS A 564 6.99 -21.15 34.91
N MET A 565 7.32 -20.06 35.60
CA MET A 565 7.90 -18.88 34.99
C MET A 565 9.28 -19.17 34.41
N SER A 566 9.55 -18.64 33.21
CA SER A 566 10.79 -18.83 32.46
C SER A 566 11.42 -17.51 32.05
N MET A 567 12.74 -17.53 31.84
CA MET A 567 13.45 -16.38 31.27
C MET A 567 13.16 -16.22 29.79
N TYR A 568 13.03 -14.98 29.35
CA TYR A 568 12.93 -14.60 27.95
C TYR A 568 13.87 -13.43 27.66
N GLU A 569 14.71 -13.58 26.66
CA GLU A 569 15.56 -12.51 26.17
C GLU A 569 14.98 -11.94 24.89
N ARG A 570 14.57 -10.68 24.96
CA ARG A 570 14.12 -9.95 23.77
C ARG A 570 15.29 -9.12 23.26
N PRO A 571 15.77 -9.37 22.03
CA PRO A 571 16.77 -8.51 21.44
C PRO A 571 16.34 -7.05 21.41
N ALA A 572 17.23 -6.17 21.81
CA ALA A 572 17.04 -4.73 21.79
C ALA A 572 18.36 -4.03 21.51
N PHE A 573 18.29 -2.88 20.87
CA PHE A 573 19.44 -2.10 20.44
C PHE A 573 19.24 -0.62 20.76
N LYS A 574 20.34 0.07 21.01
CA LYS A 574 20.40 1.52 21.13
C LYS A 574 21.24 2.10 20.00
N LEU A 575 20.70 3.11 19.32
CA LEU A 575 21.37 3.83 18.25
C LEU A 575 21.76 5.23 18.73
N GLU A 576 23.02 5.58 18.59
CA GLU A 576 23.54 6.90 18.97
C GLU A 576 24.62 7.37 17.99
N PRO A 577 24.73 8.69 17.71
CA PRO A 577 25.90 9.22 17.03
C PRO A 577 27.17 8.86 17.82
N ASN A 578 28.17 8.26 17.19
CA ASN A 578 29.41 7.87 17.87
C ASN A 578 30.58 8.85 17.65
N GLY A 579 30.33 9.95 16.93
CA GLY A 579 31.32 10.98 16.63
C GLY A 579 32.38 10.60 15.58
N SER A 580 32.46 9.32 15.19
CA SER A 580 33.29 8.87 14.06
C SER A 580 32.57 9.19 12.73
N ALA A 581 33.33 9.28 11.63
CA ALA A 581 32.77 9.45 10.29
C ALA A 581 31.67 10.54 10.18
N LYS A 582 31.82 11.66 10.89
CA LYS A 582 30.82 12.74 10.97
C LYS A 582 30.36 13.21 9.58
N ASN A 583 31.26 13.28 8.61
CA ASN A 583 30.93 13.65 7.23
C ASN A 583 29.93 12.69 6.57
N LYS A 584 30.05 11.37 6.83
CA LYS A 584 29.14 10.36 6.30
C LYS A 584 27.79 10.42 7.01
N PHE A 585 27.80 10.62 8.32
CA PHE A 585 26.58 10.82 9.12
C PHE A 585 25.81 12.05 8.66
N ASP A 586 26.48 13.20 8.48
CA ASP A 586 25.88 14.43 8.00
C ASP A 586 25.40 14.30 6.55
N TYR A 587 26.09 13.52 5.71
CA TYR A 587 25.67 13.21 4.35
C TYR A 587 24.40 12.34 4.34
N TRP A 588 24.32 11.32 5.19
CA TRP A 588 23.16 10.44 5.33
C TRP A 588 21.92 11.23 5.70
N LEU A 589 22.01 12.00 6.79
CA LEU A 589 20.90 12.75 7.37
C LEU A 589 20.98 14.25 7.00
N ARG A 590 21.28 14.54 5.75
CA ARG A 590 21.32 15.90 5.23
C ARG A 590 19.92 16.47 5.05
N SER A 591 19.77 17.78 5.30
CA SER A 591 18.61 18.54 4.80
C SER A 591 18.79 18.86 3.32
N ILE A 592 17.71 18.97 2.58
CA ILE A 592 17.73 19.26 1.14
C ILE A 592 17.09 20.62 0.90
#